data_e3ff87aa87ec2fd7429e21e454115770
#
_entry.id   e3ff87aa87ec2fd7429e21e454115770
#
_cell.length_a   1.000
_cell.length_b   1.000
_cell.length_c   1.000
_cell.angle_alpha   90.00
_cell.angle_beta   90.00
_cell.angle_gamma   90.00
#
_symmetry.space_group_name_H-M   'P 1'
#
loop_
_entity.id
_entity.type
_entity.pdbx_description
1 polymer ?
#
loop_
_entity_poly.entity_id
_entity_poly.type
_entity_poly.pdbx_seq_one_letter_code
_entity_poly.pdbx_strand_id
1 'polypeptide(L)'
;MSINAEGRDYQELNEQIREAGNICTITNCCGQRFLAAGMFNKEITIEGIPGNALGAYLNGAKITVYANAQDAVGDTMNAGRIVIHGSIGDAAGYAMRGGEIFVQGNAGYRAGIHMKEYEDKVPVIVIGGCAGSFLGEYQAGGVIMVLGLNRGNKRIVHNFPCTGMHGGKLILR
;
A
#
# COMPACT_ATOMS: atom_id res chain seq x y z
N MET A 1 18.99 -4.17 11.86
CA MET A 1 19.87 -4.71 10.79
C MET A 1 19.65 -3.90 9.53
N SER A 2 20.71 -3.60 8.75
CA SER A 2 20.60 -2.94 7.44
C SER A 2 20.85 -3.95 6.32
N ILE A 3 20.01 -3.92 5.29
CA ILE A 3 20.03 -4.81 4.11
C ILE A 3 20.19 -3.91 2.88
N ASN A 4 21.25 -4.05 2.11
CA ASN A 4 21.45 -3.30 0.86
C ASN A 4 20.71 -4.00 -0.28
N ALA A 5 19.79 -3.28 -0.94
CA ALA A 5 19.00 -3.83 -2.05
C ALA A 5 19.69 -3.73 -3.42
N GLU A 6 20.81 -3.01 -3.52
CA GLU A 6 21.50 -2.81 -4.79
C GLU A 6 21.95 -4.13 -5.44
N GLY A 7 21.54 -4.36 -6.68
CA GLY A 7 21.90 -5.54 -7.44
C GLY A 7 21.27 -6.86 -6.99
N ARG A 8 20.36 -6.83 -6.01
CA ARG A 8 19.70 -8.01 -5.46
C ARG A 8 18.28 -8.17 -5.99
N ASP A 9 17.87 -9.41 -6.16
CA ASP A 9 16.50 -9.73 -6.50
C ASP A 9 15.59 -9.77 -5.26
N TYR A 10 14.29 -9.87 -5.51
CA TYR A 10 13.29 -9.86 -4.44
C TYR A 10 13.30 -11.15 -3.60
N GLN A 11 13.72 -12.27 -4.13
CA GLN A 11 13.77 -13.55 -3.41
C GLN A 11 14.84 -13.50 -2.34
N GLU A 12 16.06 -13.13 -2.75
CA GLU A 12 17.18 -12.92 -1.82
C GLU A 12 16.86 -11.90 -0.73
N LEU A 13 16.28 -10.75 -1.12
CA LEU A 13 15.91 -9.71 -0.16
C LEU A 13 14.85 -10.19 0.84
N ASN A 14 13.83 -10.90 0.39
CA ASN A 14 12.80 -11.43 1.29
C ASN A 14 13.34 -12.51 2.23
N GLU A 15 14.31 -13.32 1.82
CA GLU A 15 15.01 -14.25 2.70
C GLU A 15 15.80 -13.50 3.77
N GLN A 16 16.59 -12.51 3.39
CA GLN A 16 17.33 -11.68 4.34
C GLN A 16 16.40 -10.94 5.34
N ILE A 17 15.25 -10.44 4.87
CA ILE A 17 14.25 -9.84 5.76
C ILE A 17 13.71 -10.88 6.76
N ARG A 18 13.45 -12.12 6.34
CA ARG A 18 12.97 -13.19 7.25
C ARG A 18 14.02 -13.54 8.31
N GLU A 19 15.28 -13.63 7.91
CA GLU A 19 16.40 -13.96 8.79
C GLU A 19 16.80 -12.81 9.71
N ALA A 20 16.53 -11.56 9.30
CA ALA A 20 16.76 -10.38 10.12
C ALA A 20 15.94 -10.44 11.42
N GLY A 21 16.40 -9.77 12.48
CA GLY A 21 15.59 -9.54 13.67
C GLY A 21 14.28 -8.81 13.34
N ASN A 22 13.49 -8.51 14.36
CA ASN A 22 12.16 -7.90 14.17
C ASN A 22 12.20 -6.51 13.51
N ILE A 23 13.34 -5.83 13.54
CA ILE A 23 13.52 -4.49 12.96
C ILE A 23 14.65 -4.54 11.93
N CYS A 24 14.35 -4.12 10.69
CA CYS A 24 15.37 -3.99 9.64
C CYS A 24 15.11 -2.76 8.76
N THR A 25 16.19 -2.28 8.15
CA THR A 25 16.16 -1.18 7.17
C THR A 25 16.70 -1.70 5.84
N ILE A 26 15.95 -1.48 4.76
CA ILE A 26 16.38 -1.78 3.40
C ILE A 26 16.89 -0.48 2.79
N THR A 27 18.15 -0.47 2.38
CA THR A 27 18.80 0.70 1.76
C THR A 27 19.00 0.48 0.26
N ASN A 28 19.16 1.57 -0.51
CA ASN A 28 19.38 1.55 -1.95
C ASN A 28 18.28 0.81 -2.72
N CYS A 29 17.04 0.88 -2.25
CA CYS A 29 15.91 0.27 -2.94
C CYS A 29 15.59 1.05 -4.22
N CYS A 30 15.59 0.35 -5.37
CA CYS A 30 15.34 0.93 -6.68
C CYS A 30 14.54 -0.05 -7.56
N GLY A 31 13.22 -0.11 -7.34
CA GLY A 31 12.32 -0.88 -8.17
C GLY A 31 12.23 -2.38 -7.86
N GLN A 32 12.82 -2.86 -6.75
CA GLN A 32 12.66 -4.26 -6.37
C GLN A 32 11.21 -4.54 -5.98
N ARG A 33 10.58 -5.44 -6.72
CA ARG A 33 9.17 -5.82 -6.56
C ARG A 33 8.99 -6.88 -5.47
N PHE A 34 7.75 -7.06 -5.00
CA PHE A 34 7.37 -8.08 -4.00
C PHE A 34 8.13 -8.01 -2.68
N LEU A 35 8.73 -6.86 -2.33
CA LEU A 35 9.40 -6.71 -1.05
C LEU A 35 8.44 -6.89 0.11
N ALA A 36 8.89 -7.58 1.15
CA ALA A 36 8.14 -7.89 2.37
C ALA A 36 6.84 -8.67 2.14
N ALA A 37 6.74 -9.44 1.04
CA ALA A 37 5.57 -10.24 0.74
C ALA A 37 5.31 -11.28 1.85
N GLY A 38 4.07 -11.33 2.37
CA GLY A 38 3.63 -12.27 3.41
C GLY A 38 4.25 -12.06 4.78
N MET A 39 4.97 -10.97 5.02
CA MET A 39 5.70 -10.75 6.29
C MET A 39 4.75 -10.52 7.47
N PHE A 40 5.18 -10.99 8.64
CA PHE A 40 4.51 -10.81 9.92
C PHE A 40 5.53 -10.48 11.01
N ASN A 41 5.10 -9.82 12.09
CA ASN A 41 5.94 -9.48 13.26
C ASN A 41 7.27 -8.81 12.92
N LYS A 42 7.30 -7.99 11.86
CA LYS A 42 8.47 -7.23 11.41
C LYS A 42 8.14 -5.74 11.39
N GLU A 43 9.16 -4.93 11.62
CA GLU A 43 9.14 -3.49 11.36
C GLU A 43 10.23 -3.18 10.34
N ILE A 44 9.81 -2.78 9.15
CA ILE A 44 10.66 -2.68 7.97
C ILE A 44 10.65 -1.23 7.49
N THR A 45 11.80 -0.59 7.50
CA THR A 45 12.00 0.73 6.89
C THR A 45 12.64 0.57 5.52
N ILE A 46 12.15 1.28 4.51
CA ILE A 46 12.70 1.24 3.16
C ILE A 46 13.17 2.63 2.76
N GLU A 47 14.44 2.73 2.46
CA GLU A 47 15.10 3.89 1.87
C GLU A 47 15.25 3.67 0.36
N GLY A 48 14.62 4.56 -0.43
CA GLY A 48 14.50 4.44 -1.88
C GLY A 48 13.09 4.07 -2.33
N ILE A 49 12.93 3.68 -3.58
CA ILE A 49 11.63 3.45 -4.22
C ILE A 49 11.43 1.95 -4.44
N PRO A 50 10.59 1.28 -3.62
CA PRO A 50 10.22 -0.11 -3.87
C PRO A 50 9.38 -0.23 -5.14
N GLY A 51 9.55 -1.36 -5.81
CA GLY A 51 8.80 -1.74 -7.00
C GLY A 51 7.39 -2.25 -6.70
N ASN A 52 6.77 -2.85 -7.71
CA ASN A 52 5.40 -3.34 -7.65
C ASN A 52 5.19 -4.41 -6.56
N ALA A 53 3.98 -4.45 -6.02
CA ALA A 53 3.53 -5.43 -5.05
C ALA A 53 4.30 -5.40 -3.71
N LEU A 54 4.74 -4.21 -3.27
CA LEU A 54 5.26 -4.01 -1.93
C LEU A 54 4.25 -4.48 -0.89
N GLY A 55 4.67 -5.36 0.04
CA GLY A 55 3.80 -5.87 1.10
C GLY A 55 2.63 -6.70 0.59
N ALA A 56 2.74 -7.34 -0.59
CA ALA A 56 1.73 -8.28 -1.05
C ALA A 56 1.51 -9.39 -0.02
N TYR A 57 0.23 -9.73 0.27
CA TYR A 57 -0.15 -10.71 1.29
C TYR A 57 0.36 -10.38 2.71
N LEU A 58 0.72 -9.12 3.01
CA LEU A 58 1.22 -8.72 4.33
C LEU A 58 0.28 -9.20 5.44
N ASN A 59 0.84 -9.78 6.50
CA ASN A 59 0.06 -10.42 7.55
C ASN A 59 0.49 -10.00 8.98
N GLY A 60 0.62 -8.69 9.20
CA GLY A 60 0.89 -8.14 10.53
C GLY A 60 2.20 -7.37 10.67
N ALA A 61 3.07 -7.37 9.66
CA ALA A 61 4.26 -6.53 9.67
C ALA A 61 3.91 -5.04 9.46
N LYS A 62 4.84 -4.17 9.82
CA LYS A 62 4.79 -2.73 9.56
C LYS A 62 5.86 -2.37 8.54
N ILE A 63 5.48 -1.63 7.51
CA ILE A 63 6.39 -1.14 6.47
C ILE A 63 6.31 0.37 6.41
N THR A 64 7.45 1.05 6.45
CA THR A 64 7.55 2.50 6.24
C THR A 64 8.48 2.79 5.07
N VAL A 65 8.01 3.59 4.11
CA VAL A 65 8.76 4.03 2.93
C VAL A 65 8.86 5.55 2.94
N TYR A 66 10.08 6.10 2.93
CA TYR A 66 10.31 7.55 2.91
C TYR A 66 10.40 8.15 1.50
N ALA A 67 9.89 7.44 0.50
CA ALA A 67 9.82 7.85 -0.89
C ALA A 67 8.49 7.45 -1.52
N ASN A 68 8.41 7.48 -2.85
CA ASN A 68 7.27 6.91 -3.59
C ASN A 68 7.36 5.37 -3.57
N ALA A 69 6.23 4.70 -3.83
CA ALA A 69 6.18 3.29 -4.17
C ALA A 69 5.45 3.09 -5.52
N GLN A 70 5.69 1.96 -6.18
CA GLN A 70 5.08 1.65 -7.46
C GLN A 70 3.67 1.05 -7.30
N ASP A 71 3.25 0.20 -8.24
CA ASP A 71 1.89 -0.33 -8.30
C ASP A 71 1.62 -1.46 -7.30
N ALA A 72 0.35 -1.73 -7.04
CA ALA A 72 -0.14 -2.85 -6.24
C ALA A 72 0.43 -2.92 -4.80
N VAL A 73 0.69 -1.77 -4.17
CA VAL A 73 1.07 -1.71 -2.75
C VAL A 73 -0.02 -2.36 -1.90
N GLY A 74 0.35 -3.34 -1.06
CA GLY A 74 -0.59 -4.03 -0.18
C GLY A 74 -1.59 -4.93 -0.92
N ASP A 75 -1.22 -5.46 -2.09
CA ASP A 75 -2.03 -6.45 -2.80
C ASP A 75 -2.39 -7.62 -1.88
N THR A 76 -3.68 -7.93 -1.76
CA THR A 76 -4.22 -9.01 -0.93
C THR A 76 -3.72 -8.97 0.53
N MET A 77 -3.44 -7.79 1.06
CA MET A 77 -3.00 -7.60 2.45
C MET A 77 -4.07 -8.09 3.43
N ASN A 78 -3.65 -8.82 4.47
CA ASN A 78 -4.54 -9.41 5.46
C ASN A 78 -4.47 -8.73 6.83
N ALA A 79 -3.34 -8.15 7.20
CA ALA A 79 -3.12 -7.44 8.45
C ALA A 79 -1.81 -6.65 8.40
N GLY A 80 -1.61 -5.72 9.34
CA GLY A 80 -0.40 -4.92 9.47
C GLY A 80 -0.60 -3.50 8.97
N ARG A 81 0.50 -2.79 8.73
CA ARG A 81 0.45 -1.38 8.33
C ARG A 81 1.52 -1.04 7.30
N ILE A 82 1.14 -0.31 6.25
CA ILE A 82 2.05 0.26 5.26
C ILE A 82 1.91 1.78 5.30
N VAL A 83 3.02 2.49 5.48
CA VAL A 83 3.10 3.96 5.46
C VAL A 83 4.02 4.40 4.34
N ILE A 84 3.51 5.20 3.41
CA ILE A 84 4.25 5.75 2.28
C ILE A 84 4.30 7.27 2.41
N HIS A 85 5.48 7.84 2.61
CA HIS A 85 5.69 9.29 2.71
C HIS A 85 5.70 10.01 1.34
N GLY A 86 5.58 9.28 0.25
CA GLY A 86 5.41 9.79 -1.10
C GLY A 86 4.05 9.44 -1.69
N SER A 87 4.04 9.26 -3.01
CA SER A 87 2.88 8.81 -3.80
C SER A 87 3.00 7.33 -4.15
N ILE A 88 1.89 6.73 -4.52
CA ILE A 88 1.82 5.33 -4.98
C ILE A 88 1.23 5.25 -6.38
N GLY A 89 1.56 4.18 -7.09
CA GLY A 89 1.01 3.87 -8.40
C GLY A 89 -0.40 3.29 -8.35
N ASP A 90 -0.72 2.44 -9.32
CA ASP A 90 -2.04 1.90 -9.55
C ASP A 90 -2.36 0.70 -8.65
N ALA A 91 -3.64 0.40 -8.47
CA ALA A 91 -4.17 -0.80 -7.81
C ALA A 91 -3.67 -1.03 -6.36
N ALA A 92 -3.30 0.02 -5.63
CA ALA A 92 -2.96 -0.12 -4.23
C ALA A 92 -4.14 -0.69 -3.43
N GLY A 93 -3.86 -1.64 -2.52
CA GLY A 93 -4.90 -2.35 -1.76
C GLY A 93 -5.79 -3.23 -2.61
N TYR A 94 -5.32 -3.71 -3.77
CA TYR A 94 -6.06 -4.69 -4.57
C TYR A 94 -6.48 -5.88 -3.72
N ALA A 95 -7.78 -6.20 -3.69
CA ALA A 95 -8.34 -7.31 -2.92
C ALA A 95 -7.92 -7.36 -1.43
N MET A 96 -7.53 -6.24 -0.85
CA MET A 96 -7.14 -6.11 0.56
C MET A 96 -8.27 -6.55 1.48
N ARG A 97 -7.97 -7.32 2.53
CA ARG A 97 -8.94 -7.92 3.45
C ARG A 97 -8.79 -7.47 4.89
N GLY A 98 -7.75 -6.73 5.21
CA GLY A 98 -7.47 -6.20 6.53
C GLY A 98 -6.17 -5.40 6.52
N GLY A 99 -5.87 -4.74 7.64
CA GLY A 99 -4.72 -3.87 7.78
C GLY A 99 -4.95 -2.46 7.26
N GLU A 100 -3.90 -1.66 7.24
CA GLU A 100 -3.96 -0.23 6.98
C GLU A 100 -2.88 0.21 5.98
N ILE A 101 -3.26 1.03 5.00
CA ILE A 101 -2.34 1.70 4.08
C ILE A 101 -2.52 3.20 4.22
N PHE A 102 -1.45 3.90 4.57
CA PHE A 102 -1.40 5.36 4.67
C PHE A 102 -0.45 5.91 3.60
N VAL A 103 -0.95 6.82 2.77
CA VAL A 103 -0.20 7.46 1.69
C VAL A 103 -0.24 8.96 1.91
N GLN A 104 0.91 9.59 2.08
CA GLN A 104 0.99 11.04 2.24
C GLN A 104 0.67 11.78 0.94
N GLY A 105 1.15 11.27 -0.18
CA GLY A 105 0.94 11.83 -1.52
C GLY A 105 -0.32 11.35 -2.22
N ASN A 106 -0.21 11.14 -3.52
CA ASN A 106 -1.31 10.73 -4.40
C ASN A 106 -1.33 9.21 -4.61
N ALA A 107 -2.48 8.68 -5.00
CA ALA A 107 -2.64 7.33 -5.50
C ALA A 107 -3.07 7.32 -6.97
N GLY A 108 -2.63 6.32 -7.72
CA GLY A 108 -2.97 6.11 -9.11
C GLY A 108 -4.39 5.54 -9.31
N TYR A 109 -4.56 4.80 -10.40
CA TYR A 109 -5.82 4.16 -10.79
C TYR A 109 -6.20 3.02 -9.83
N ARG A 110 -7.51 2.79 -9.63
CA ARG A 110 -8.05 1.59 -8.98
C ARG A 110 -7.52 1.32 -7.58
N ALA A 111 -7.15 2.34 -6.80
CA ALA A 111 -6.86 2.12 -5.40
C ALA A 111 -8.09 1.53 -4.68
N GLY A 112 -7.90 0.48 -3.89
CA GLY A 112 -8.96 -0.23 -3.18
C GLY A 112 -9.88 -1.10 -4.05
N ILE A 113 -9.48 -1.39 -5.30
CA ILE A 113 -10.26 -2.29 -6.18
C ILE A 113 -10.41 -3.66 -5.52
N HIS A 114 -11.65 -4.21 -5.53
CA HIS A 114 -12.03 -5.47 -4.89
C HIS A 114 -11.71 -5.57 -3.38
N MET A 115 -11.48 -4.44 -2.71
CA MET A 115 -11.26 -4.42 -1.26
C MET A 115 -12.49 -4.96 -0.53
N LYS A 116 -12.29 -5.82 0.47
CA LYS A 116 -13.37 -6.53 1.15
C LYS A 116 -13.03 -6.75 2.62
N GLU A 117 -14.00 -6.57 3.49
CA GLU A 117 -13.90 -7.01 4.89
C GLU A 117 -13.83 -8.53 5.00
N TYR A 118 -13.08 -9.02 5.97
CA TYR A 118 -12.97 -10.44 6.25
C TYR A 118 -13.04 -10.69 7.74
N GLU A 119 -14.09 -11.39 8.21
CA GLU A 119 -14.42 -11.60 9.62
C GLU A 119 -14.53 -10.23 10.35
N ASP A 120 -13.75 -10.01 11.40
CA ASP A 120 -13.66 -8.77 12.17
C ASP A 120 -12.66 -7.75 11.61
N LYS A 121 -11.98 -8.08 10.51
CA LYS A 121 -10.96 -7.23 9.89
C LYS A 121 -11.59 -6.25 8.92
N VAL A 122 -11.33 -4.98 9.15
CA VAL A 122 -11.75 -3.88 8.29
C VAL A 122 -10.53 -3.27 7.63
N PRO A 123 -10.32 -3.47 6.31
CA PRO A 123 -9.20 -2.85 5.61
C PRO A 123 -9.41 -1.34 5.49
N VAL A 124 -8.32 -0.58 5.64
CA VAL A 124 -8.35 0.89 5.60
C VAL A 124 -7.28 1.43 4.67
N ILE A 125 -7.66 2.32 3.76
CA ILE A 125 -6.74 3.08 2.91
C ILE A 125 -6.97 4.57 3.13
N VAL A 126 -5.92 5.30 3.49
CA VAL A 126 -5.97 6.77 3.62
C VAL A 126 -4.98 7.40 2.64
N ILE A 127 -5.48 8.25 1.74
CA ILE A 127 -4.72 8.96 0.73
C ILE A 127 -4.71 10.45 1.09
N GLY A 128 -3.52 10.98 1.38
CA GLY A 128 -3.35 12.39 1.77
C GLY A 128 -3.63 13.36 0.62
N GLY A 129 -3.16 13.05 -0.59
CA GLY A 129 -3.38 13.84 -1.80
C GLY A 129 -4.66 13.47 -2.53
N CYS A 130 -4.54 13.26 -3.85
CA CYS A 130 -5.64 12.92 -4.76
C CYS A 130 -5.56 11.45 -5.18
N ALA A 131 -6.69 10.90 -5.63
CA ALA A 131 -6.77 9.56 -6.18
C ALA A 131 -7.11 9.58 -7.68
N GLY A 132 -6.59 8.60 -8.41
CA GLY A 132 -6.89 8.37 -9.83
C GLY A 132 -8.33 7.90 -10.07
N SER A 133 -8.62 7.49 -11.30
CA SER A 133 -9.93 6.98 -11.69
C SER A 133 -10.19 5.57 -11.13
N PHE A 134 -11.46 5.20 -11.05
CA PHE A 134 -11.94 3.90 -10.57
C PHE A 134 -11.55 3.59 -9.11
N LEU A 135 -11.42 4.62 -8.28
CA LEU A 135 -11.20 4.46 -6.84
C LEU A 135 -12.31 3.62 -6.22
N GLY A 136 -11.96 2.57 -5.47
CA GLY A 136 -12.94 1.68 -4.83
C GLY A 136 -13.80 0.87 -5.82
N GLU A 137 -13.30 0.61 -7.03
CA GLU A 137 -14.00 -0.22 -8.02
C GLU A 137 -14.26 -1.62 -7.44
N TYR A 138 -15.52 -2.08 -7.51
CA TYR A 138 -15.98 -3.35 -6.91
C TYR A 138 -15.66 -3.51 -5.41
N GLN A 139 -15.54 -2.41 -4.67
CA GLN A 139 -15.36 -2.46 -3.22
C GLN A 139 -16.55 -3.16 -2.56
N ALA A 140 -16.29 -4.13 -1.68
CA ALA A 140 -17.28 -4.92 -0.96
C ALA A 140 -17.21 -4.74 0.57
N GLY A 141 -16.28 -3.92 1.06
CA GLY A 141 -16.11 -3.62 2.49
C GLY A 141 -14.91 -2.73 2.73
N GLY A 142 -14.67 -2.34 3.99
CA GLY A 142 -13.58 -1.48 4.39
C GLY A 142 -13.79 0.00 4.16
N VAL A 143 -12.78 0.80 4.43
CA VAL A 143 -12.83 2.26 4.37
C VAL A 143 -11.73 2.80 3.47
N ILE A 144 -12.10 3.63 2.51
CA ILE A 144 -11.17 4.45 1.73
C ILE A 144 -11.42 5.91 2.08
N MET A 145 -10.37 6.65 2.44
CA MET A 145 -10.44 8.08 2.72
C MET A 145 -9.46 8.84 1.84
N VAL A 146 -9.92 9.89 1.16
CA VAL A 146 -9.09 10.80 0.38
C VAL A 146 -9.19 12.20 0.95
N LEU A 147 -8.06 12.75 1.39
CA LEU A 147 -8.02 14.02 2.12
C LEU A 147 -7.87 15.23 1.21
N GLY A 148 -7.36 15.08 -0.02
CA GLY A 148 -7.16 16.17 -0.97
C GLY A 148 -6.20 17.26 -0.49
N LEU A 149 -5.24 16.92 0.37
CA LEU A 149 -4.25 17.87 0.86
C LEU A 149 -3.38 18.36 -0.30
N ASN A 150 -3.15 19.67 -0.32
CA ASN A 150 -2.30 20.32 -1.34
C ASN A 150 -2.76 20.11 -2.80
N ARG A 151 -4.04 19.77 -3.04
CA ARG A 151 -4.57 19.52 -4.39
C ARG A 151 -4.64 20.76 -5.30
N GLY A 152 -4.66 21.96 -4.71
CA GLY A 152 -4.95 23.19 -5.47
C GLY A 152 -6.30 23.11 -6.18
N ASN A 153 -6.31 23.33 -7.49
CA ASN A 153 -7.52 23.23 -8.33
C ASN A 153 -7.75 21.84 -8.93
N LYS A 154 -6.97 20.84 -8.55
CA LYS A 154 -7.17 19.45 -9.05
C LYS A 154 -8.38 18.82 -8.42
N ARG A 155 -9.01 17.88 -9.12
CA ARG A 155 -10.07 17.03 -8.54
C ARG A 155 -9.48 16.13 -7.47
N ILE A 156 -10.18 15.97 -6.36
CA ILE A 156 -9.76 15.08 -5.28
C ILE A 156 -9.76 13.61 -5.72
N VAL A 157 -10.73 13.21 -6.56
CA VAL A 157 -10.83 11.91 -7.21
C VAL A 157 -11.13 12.14 -8.69
N HIS A 158 -10.52 11.36 -9.56
CA HIS A 158 -10.77 11.42 -11.00
C HIS A 158 -12.09 10.74 -11.38
N ASN A 159 -12.15 10.08 -12.53
CA ASN A 159 -13.41 9.59 -13.10
C ASN A 159 -13.83 8.24 -12.47
N PHE A 160 -15.15 8.02 -12.45
CA PHE A 160 -15.77 6.75 -12.12
C PHE A 160 -15.39 6.13 -10.76
N PRO A 161 -15.37 6.92 -9.65
CA PRO A 161 -15.20 6.30 -8.33
C PRO A 161 -16.38 5.38 -8.01
N CYS A 162 -16.13 4.36 -7.22
CA CYS A 162 -17.14 3.41 -6.71
C CYS A 162 -17.87 2.62 -7.80
N THR A 163 -17.32 2.48 -9.00
CA THR A 163 -17.93 1.63 -10.03
C THR A 163 -18.12 0.20 -9.51
N GLY A 164 -19.36 -0.30 -9.51
CA GLY A 164 -19.66 -1.63 -8.99
C GLY A 164 -19.48 -1.84 -7.48
N MET A 165 -19.30 -0.76 -6.70
CA MET A 165 -19.23 -0.85 -5.24
C MET A 165 -20.53 -1.36 -4.65
N HIS A 166 -20.47 -2.31 -3.73
CA HIS A 166 -21.64 -2.88 -3.06
C HIS A 166 -21.44 -3.04 -1.53
N GLY A 167 -20.36 -2.51 -0.99
CA GLY A 167 -20.09 -2.47 0.46
C GLY A 167 -18.93 -1.56 0.80
N GLY A 168 -18.74 -1.28 2.09
CA GLY A 168 -17.69 -0.38 2.57
C GLY A 168 -18.05 1.10 2.55
N LYS A 169 -17.03 1.95 2.74
CA LYS A 169 -17.19 3.41 2.83
C LYS A 169 -16.11 4.12 2.02
N LEU A 170 -16.52 5.12 1.23
CA LEU A 170 -15.64 6.11 0.61
C LEU A 170 -15.88 7.46 1.27
N ILE A 171 -14.83 8.07 1.83
CA ILE A 171 -14.89 9.37 2.52
C ILE A 171 -13.99 10.34 1.74
N LEU A 172 -14.55 11.45 1.30
CA LEU A 172 -13.85 12.53 0.62
C LEU A 172 -13.94 13.80 1.47
N ARG A 173 -12.79 14.49 1.62
CA ARG A 173 -12.72 15.74 2.38
C ARG A 173 -12.68 16.96 1.46
#